data_80df269b21ec8f3b51c22fee76fa1d71
#
_entry.id   80df269b21ec8f3b51c22fee76fa1d71
#
_cell.length_a   1.000
_cell.length_b   1.000
_cell.length_c   1.000
_cell.angle_alpha   90.00
_cell.angle_beta   90.00
_cell.angle_gamma   90.00
#
_symmetry.space_group_name_H-M   'P 1'
#
loop_
_entity.id
_entity.type
_entity.pdbx_description
1 polymer ?
#
loop_
_entity_poly.entity_id
_entity_poly.type
_entity_poly.pdbx_seq_one_letter_code
_entity_poly.pdbx_strand_id
1 'polypeptide(L)'
;MALSARADDWPQWMGPERDGIWRERGIVEKFSTNGPTVLWRTAVNKGYCGPAVVGDKLYMLDRKPGEALARKPGDKSIPAAPGNERVVCRDIKTGNVIWEYAYDCPYRIGYPAGPRATPVVSGGRVFTLGAMGDLLCLDAKSGKLIWERHFMKDFALEEPPVWGYAAHPLLDGDRLICTVGGTNSAVVAFDRTSGKTIWTALTMREIGYAPPVLASLAGQKQIVIWMPDALAGLKPKTGRVLWTEKYPATGKPQRPEVTIATPRIAGDEIFVSSFYHGALLLRVTNSPPGAGVVWDRHSSSKSELNDGLHTVMCTPVWKNGYIYGICGGGELRCLDAKQGDRQWESDAAVGGKEGLFGTAFLVQQQDRVFIWNDQGELILGRLTPKGFEEISKAKLLETSENTRGRDIVWCHPAFANRCMFAHNGKELICVSLAAKGASGG
;
A
#
# COMPACT_ATOMS: atom_id res chain seq x y z
N MET A 1 -0.55 30.36 24.40
CA MET A 1 -1.25 30.16 23.10
C MET A 1 -1.38 28.65 22.92
N ALA A 2 -2.59 28.11 23.00
CA ALA A 2 -2.84 26.72 22.71
C ALA A 2 -2.67 26.54 21.20
N LEU A 3 -1.66 25.78 20.79
CA LEU A 3 -1.54 25.32 19.42
C LEU A 3 -2.78 24.45 19.13
N SER A 4 -3.71 25.00 18.37
CA SER A 4 -4.80 24.23 17.77
C SER A 4 -4.13 23.06 17.02
N ALA A 5 -4.31 21.84 17.50
CA ALA A 5 -3.86 20.65 16.80
C ALA A 5 -4.64 20.60 15.49
N ARG A 6 -4.02 21.01 14.38
CA ARG A 6 -4.58 20.76 13.04
C ARG A 6 -4.79 19.26 12.93
N ALA A 7 -5.98 18.89 12.52
CA ALA A 7 -6.28 17.52 12.12
C ALA A 7 -5.28 17.11 11.04
N ASP A 8 -4.64 15.96 11.20
CA ASP A 8 -3.66 15.48 10.22
C ASP A 8 -4.40 14.97 8.98
N ASP A 9 -3.88 15.35 7.81
CA ASP A 9 -4.29 14.76 6.54
C ASP A 9 -3.70 13.34 6.37
N TRP A 10 -4.30 12.56 5.49
CA TRP A 10 -3.76 11.26 5.01
C TRP A 10 -3.63 11.30 3.47
N PRO A 11 -2.71 12.12 2.93
CA PRO A 11 -2.74 12.55 1.54
C PRO A 11 -2.27 11.50 0.53
N GLN A 12 -1.78 10.37 0.99
CA GLN A 12 -1.16 9.33 0.17
C GLN A 12 -1.05 8.01 0.93
N TRP A 13 -0.53 6.98 0.27
CA TRP A 13 -0.19 5.69 0.85
C TRP A 13 0.63 5.83 2.14
N MET A 14 0.16 5.19 3.21
CA MET A 14 0.77 5.19 4.54
C MET A 14 0.89 6.57 5.20
N GLY A 15 0.07 7.54 4.81
CA GLY A 15 -0.04 8.85 5.44
C GLY A 15 0.99 9.87 4.96
N PRO A 16 1.10 11.03 5.63
CA PRO A 16 1.88 12.18 5.15
C PRO A 16 3.36 11.86 4.94
N GLU A 17 3.97 11.09 5.84
CA GLU A 17 5.39 10.72 5.78
C GLU A 17 5.63 9.34 5.14
N ARG A 18 4.58 8.67 4.65
CA ARG A 18 4.63 7.31 4.05
C ARG A 18 5.21 6.26 5.01
N ASP A 19 5.04 6.43 6.30
CA ASP A 19 5.63 5.57 7.34
C ASP A 19 4.62 4.73 8.11
N GLY A 20 3.30 4.93 7.87
CA GLY A 20 2.23 4.20 8.55
C GLY A 20 2.03 4.65 9.99
N ILE A 21 2.45 5.88 10.32
CA ILE A 21 2.28 6.45 11.66
C ILE A 21 1.19 7.52 11.65
N TRP A 22 0.16 7.30 12.43
CA TRP A 22 -0.89 8.27 12.68
C TRP A 22 -0.54 9.14 13.89
N ARG A 23 -0.31 10.44 13.64
CA ARG A 23 0.27 11.35 14.65
C ARG A 23 -0.76 12.18 15.40
N GLU A 24 -2.05 12.06 15.06
CA GLU A 24 -3.11 12.80 15.75
C GLU A 24 -3.20 12.42 17.23
N ARG A 25 -3.63 13.40 18.04
CA ARG A 25 -3.87 13.25 19.47
C ARG A 25 -5.35 13.24 19.76
N GLY A 26 -5.72 12.83 20.98
CA GLY A 26 -7.13 12.72 21.38
C GLY A 26 -7.84 11.53 20.72
N ILE A 27 -7.10 10.44 20.54
CA ILE A 27 -7.59 9.19 19.98
C ILE A 27 -8.00 8.24 21.11
N VAL A 28 -9.10 7.51 20.93
CA VAL A 28 -9.62 6.53 21.89
C VAL A 28 -8.52 5.57 22.37
N GLU A 29 -8.54 5.25 23.65
CA GLU A 29 -7.62 4.27 24.25
C GLU A 29 -8.19 2.85 24.21
N LYS A 30 -9.52 2.74 24.10
CA LYS A 30 -10.27 1.49 24.01
C LYS A 30 -11.62 1.76 23.36
N PHE A 31 -12.12 0.83 22.55
CA PHE A 31 -13.47 0.92 22.01
C PHE A 31 -14.51 0.68 23.11
N SER A 32 -15.68 1.29 22.95
CA SER A 32 -16.83 0.94 23.77
C SER A 32 -17.29 -0.51 23.50
N THR A 33 -18.14 -1.06 24.33
CA THR A 33 -18.73 -2.40 24.12
C THR A 33 -19.47 -2.55 22.79
N ASN A 34 -20.01 -1.43 22.25
CA ASN A 34 -20.67 -1.40 20.94
C ASN A 34 -19.71 -1.06 19.78
N GLY A 35 -18.41 -1.07 20.02
CA GLY A 35 -17.38 -0.64 19.06
C GLY A 35 -17.29 0.89 18.94
N PRO A 36 -16.43 1.38 18.02
CA PRO A 36 -16.33 2.80 17.69
C PRO A 36 -17.55 3.27 16.88
N THR A 37 -17.90 4.55 16.99
CA THR A 37 -19.08 5.12 16.32
C THR A 37 -18.85 5.24 14.81
N VAL A 38 -19.68 4.60 14.01
CA VAL A 38 -19.75 4.85 12.57
C VAL A 38 -20.54 6.13 12.33
N LEU A 39 -19.88 7.16 11.80
CA LEU A 39 -20.50 8.47 11.54
C LEU A 39 -21.39 8.44 10.30
N TRP A 40 -20.95 7.75 9.25
CA TRP A 40 -21.72 7.53 8.03
C TRP A 40 -21.23 6.30 7.27
N ARG A 41 -22.12 5.79 6.41
CA ARG A 41 -21.86 4.74 5.40
C ARG A 41 -22.39 5.22 4.07
N THR A 42 -21.67 4.93 2.98
CA THR A 42 -22.11 5.26 1.62
C THR A 42 -21.69 4.18 0.64
N ALA A 43 -22.47 3.98 -0.41
CA ALA A 43 -22.16 3.01 -1.45
C ALA A 43 -20.94 3.43 -2.27
N VAL A 44 -20.11 2.44 -2.64
CA VAL A 44 -18.98 2.56 -3.56
C VAL A 44 -18.98 1.39 -4.52
N ASN A 45 -18.18 1.48 -5.59
CA ASN A 45 -17.93 0.33 -6.44
C ASN A 45 -16.69 -0.43 -5.99
N LYS A 46 -16.39 -1.50 -6.72
CA LYS A 46 -15.28 -2.41 -6.43
C LYS A 46 -13.90 -1.74 -6.58
N GLY A 47 -12.96 -2.22 -5.80
CA GLY A 47 -11.55 -1.77 -5.82
C GLY A 47 -10.81 -2.24 -4.59
N TYR A 48 -9.49 -2.13 -4.64
CA TYR A 48 -8.59 -2.50 -3.54
C TYR A 48 -7.83 -1.30 -2.98
N CYS A 49 -7.90 -0.13 -3.64
CA CYS A 49 -7.18 1.05 -3.19
C CYS A 49 -7.77 1.61 -1.90
N GLY A 50 -6.93 2.09 -1.00
CA GLY A 50 -7.40 2.90 0.11
C GLY A 50 -7.61 4.35 -0.28
N PRO A 51 -8.41 5.11 0.49
CA PRO A 51 -8.63 6.52 0.24
C PRO A 51 -7.42 7.38 0.63
N ALA A 52 -7.32 8.57 0.02
CA ALA A 52 -6.53 9.69 0.51
C ALA A 52 -7.47 10.76 1.07
N VAL A 53 -7.09 11.41 2.18
CA VAL A 53 -7.88 12.44 2.85
C VAL A 53 -7.07 13.71 2.99
N VAL A 54 -7.59 14.83 2.48
CA VAL A 54 -6.95 16.14 2.59
C VAL A 54 -8.02 17.21 2.89
N GLY A 55 -7.86 17.88 4.01
CA GLY A 55 -8.81 18.87 4.50
C GLY A 55 -10.19 18.25 4.72
N ASP A 56 -11.19 18.76 3.99
CA ASP A 56 -12.58 18.32 4.05
C ASP A 56 -12.96 17.31 2.94
N LYS A 57 -11.98 16.75 2.23
CA LYS A 57 -12.20 15.89 1.07
C LYS A 57 -11.51 14.53 1.19
N LEU A 58 -12.20 13.51 0.73
CA LEU A 58 -11.71 12.15 0.56
C LEU A 58 -11.64 11.84 -0.94
N TYR A 59 -10.54 11.27 -1.39
CA TYR A 59 -10.28 10.87 -2.77
C TYR A 59 -10.01 9.38 -2.83
N MET A 60 -10.67 8.68 -3.74
CA MET A 60 -10.49 7.25 -3.94
C MET A 60 -10.69 6.87 -5.40
N LEU A 61 -10.21 5.68 -5.77
CA LEU A 61 -10.55 5.06 -7.04
C LEU A 61 -11.46 3.87 -6.78
N ASP A 62 -12.42 3.68 -7.68
CA ASP A 62 -13.20 2.45 -7.76
C ASP A 62 -13.45 2.05 -9.22
N ARG A 63 -14.06 0.89 -9.44
CA ARG A 63 -14.37 0.39 -10.78
C ARG A 63 -15.82 -0.02 -10.87
N LYS A 64 -16.51 0.54 -11.84
CA LYS A 64 -17.83 0.08 -12.27
C LYS A 64 -17.64 -1.00 -13.35
N PRO A 65 -17.91 -2.28 -13.05
CA PRO A 65 -17.78 -3.32 -14.05
C PRO A 65 -18.82 -3.12 -15.17
N GLY A 66 -18.42 -3.39 -16.42
CA GLY A 66 -19.30 -3.50 -17.56
C GLY A 66 -19.89 -4.91 -17.70
N GLU A 67 -20.66 -5.15 -18.74
CA GLU A 67 -21.19 -6.47 -19.03
C GLU A 67 -20.05 -7.44 -19.39
N ALA A 68 -20.09 -8.64 -18.81
CA ALA A 68 -19.09 -9.65 -19.07
C ALA A 68 -19.20 -10.12 -20.55
N LEU A 69 -18.04 -10.14 -21.23
CA LEU A 69 -17.98 -10.70 -22.57
C LEU A 69 -18.05 -12.23 -22.51
N ALA A 70 -18.82 -12.83 -23.39
CA ALA A 70 -18.87 -14.28 -23.53
C ALA A 70 -17.49 -14.83 -23.91
N ARG A 71 -17.01 -15.83 -23.18
CA ARG A 71 -15.74 -16.49 -23.47
C ARG A 71 -15.87 -17.33 -24.74
N LYS A 72 -14.95 -17.16 -25.69
CA LYS A 72 -14.91 -18.04 -26.87
C LYS A 72 -14.48 -19.44 -26.43
N PRO A 73 -15.15 -20.50 -26.92
CA PRO A 73 -14.71 -21.86 -26.65
C PRO A 73 -13.25 -22.07 -27.05
N GLY A 74 -12.43 -22.62 -26.13
CA GLY A 74 -11.00 -22.88 -26.38
C GLY A 74 -10.03 -21.73 -26.11
N ASP A 75 -10.52 -20.52 -25.81
CA ASP A 75 -9.68 -19.38 -25.44
C ASP A 75 -9.13 -19.57 -24.02
N LYS A 76 -7.79 -19.68 -23.89
CA LYS A 76 -7.06 -19.81 -22.63
C LYS A 76 -6.57 -18.47 -22.07
N SER A 77 -6.75 -17.36 -22.82
CA SER A 77 -6.36 -16.04 -22.37
C SER A 77 -7.26 -15.54 -21.22
N ILE A 78 -6.76 -14.59 -20.43
CA ILE A 78 -7.60 -13.86 -19.48
C ILE A 78 -8.56 -13.01 -20.32
N PRO A 79 -9.90 -13.25 -20.27
CA PRO A 79 -10.83 -12.47 -21.06
C PRO A 79 -10.80 -11.01 -20.63
N ALA A 80 -10.93 -10.10 -21.59
CA ALA A 80 -11.12 -8.70 -21.27
C ALA A 80 -12.40 -8.54 -20.45
N ALA A 81 -12.30 -7.92 -19.29
CA ALA A 81 -13.43 -7.56 -18.45
C ALA A 81 -13.75 -6.07 -18.67
N PRO A 82 -14.80 -5.71 -19.45
CA PRO A 82 -15.17 -4.32 -19.68
C PRO A 82 -15.49 -3.61 -18.38
N GLY A 83 -15.38 -2.29 -18.39
CA GLY A 83 -15.73 -1.45 -17.24
C GLY A 83 -14.98 -0.15 -17.22
N ASN A 84 -15.41 0.73 -16.34
CA ASN A 84 -14.85 2.05 -16.15
C ASN A 84 -14.17 2.14 -14.80
N GLU A 85 -12.91 2.60 -14.76
CA GLU A 85 -12.35 3.12 -13.53
C GLU A 85 -12.85 4.53 -13.27
N ARG A 86 -13.00 4.87 -12.00
CA ARG A 86 -13.44 6.21 -11.58
C ARG A 86 -12.53 6.75 -10.50
N VAL A 87 -12.22 8.03 -10.59
CA VAL A 87 -11.68 8.83 -9.48
C VAL A 87 -12.85 9.58 -8.86
N VAL A 88 -13.06 9.41 -7.57
CA VAL A 88 -14.20 9.96 -6.85
C VAL A 88 -13.70 10.83 -5.71
N CYS A 89 -14.17 12.08 -5.66
CA CYS A 89 -13.99 12.98 -4.53
C CYS A 89 -15.27 13.03 -3.70
N ARG A 90 -15.14 12.91 -2.40
CA ARG A 90 -16.25 12.92 -1.45
C ARG A 90 -16.02 13.93 -0.34
N ASP A 91 -17.10 14.47 0.19
CA ASP A 91 -17.13 15.24 1.43
C ASP A 91 -16.88 14.30 2.62
N ILE A 92 -15.91 14.61 3.48
CA ILE A 92 -15.54 13.72 4.60
C ILE A 92 -16.58 13.69 5.72
N LYS A 93 -17.43 14.70 5.84
CA LYS A 93 -18.45 14.79 6.91
C LYS A 93 -19.69 13.98 6.57
N THR A 94 -20.02 13.87 5.29
CA THR A 94 -21.26 13.27 4.81
C THR A 94 -21.08 12.01 3.97
N GLY A 95 -19.89 11.81 3.41
CA GLY A 95 -19.61 10.74 2.44
C GLY A 95 -20.19 11.01 1.04
N ASN A 96 -20.86 12.15 0.82
CA ASN A 96 -21.49 12.48 -0.45
C ASN A 96 -20.44 12.77 -1.54
N VAL A 97 -20.74 12.39 -2.77
CA VAL A 97 -19.89 12.69 -3.93
C VAL A 97 -19.91 14.19 -4.22
N ILE A 98 -18.73 14.79 -4.31
CA ILE A 98 -18.52 16.18 -4.75
C ILE A 98 -18.32 16.20 -6.27
N TRP A 99 -17.45 15.33 -6.78
CA TRP A 99 -17.21 15.13 -8.19
C TRP A 99 -16.70 13.71 -8.47
N GLU A 100 -16.86 13.27 -9.71
CA GLU A 100 -16.25 12.05 -10.22
C GLU A 100 -15.67 12.27 -11.61
N TYR A 101 -14.62 11.53 -11.93
CA TYR A 101 -14.02 11.43 -13.25
C TYR A 101 -13.93 9.94 -13.62
N ALA A 102 -14.59 9.55 -14.70
CA ALA A 102 -14.65 8.17 -15.15
C ALA A 102 -14.02 8.02 -16.54
N TYR A 103 -13.35 6.89 -16.78
CA TYR A 103 -12.77 6.54 -18.09
C TYR A 103 -12.90 5.04 -18.36
N ASP A 104 -12.98 4.70 -19.64
CA ASP A 104 -13.06 3.30 -20.07
C ASP A 104 -11.75 2.57 -19.75
N CYS A 105 -11.85 1.43 -19.07
CA CYS A 105 -10.69 0.67 -18.62
C CYS A 105 -11.01 -0.83 -18.60
N PRO A 106 -10.93 -1.51 -19.75
CA PRO A 106 -11.14 -2.95 -19.82
C PRO A 106 -9.94 -3.68 -19.21
N TYR A 107 -10.21 -4.59 -18.26
CA TYR A 107 -9.18 -5.32 -17.54
C TYR A 107 -8.78 -6.63 -18.20
N ARG A 108 -7.46 -6.92 -18.20
CA ARG A 108 -6.87 -8.22 -18.53
C ARG A 108 -5.89 -8.67 -17.45
N ILE A 109 -6.29 -8.58 -16.21
CA ILE A 109 -5.45 -8.82 -15.02
C ILE A 109 -6.13 -9.78 -14.07
N GLY A 110 -5.34 -10.41 -13.20
CA GLY A 110 -5.85 -11.17 -12.06
C GLY A 110 -6.50 -10.26 -11.03
N TYR A 111 -7.46 -10.78 -10.27
CA TYR A 111 -8.23 -10.02 -9.27
C TYR A 111 -8.85 -8.74 -9.86
N PRO A 112 -9.80 -8.86 -10.80
CA PRO A 112 -10.26 -7.73 -11.61
C PRO A 112 -11.30 -6.83 -10.91
N ALA A 113 -11.34 -6.81 -9.57
CA ALA A 113 -12.33 -6.01 -8.85
C ALA A 113 -12.13 -4.50 -9.08
N GLY A 114 -10.90 -4.00 -9.12
CA GLY A 114 -10.68 -2.57 -9.38
C GLY A 114 -9.26 -2.09 -9.12
N PRO A 115 -9.02 -0.78 -9.05
CA PRO A 115 -7.72 -0.14 -8.82
C PRO A 115 -7.12 -0.53 -7.45
N ARG A 116 -5.78 -0.43 -7.32
CA ARG A 116 -5.01 -0.82 -6.12
C ARG A 116 -4.28 0.35 -5.49
N ALA A 117 -3.78 1.28 -6.30
CA ALA A 117 -2.93 2.36 -5.81
C ALA A 117 -3.74 3.47 -5.14
N THR A 118 -3.32 3.88 -3.94
CA THR A 118 -3.87 5.06 -3.26
C THR A 118 -3.57 6.32 -4.06
N PRO A 119 -4.52 7.24 -4.21
CA PRO A 119 -4.25 8.58 -4.76
C PRO A 119 -3.15 9.31 -3.99
N VAL A 120 -2.40 10.17 -4.68
CA VAL A 120 -1.52 11.16 -4.06
C VAL A 120 -2.13 12.53 -4.25
N VAL A 121 -2.41 13.23 -3.15
CA VAL A 121 -3.03 14.56 -3.17
C VAL A 121 -2.04 15.60 -2.68
N SER A 122 -1.72 16.57 -3.52
CA SER A 122 -0.74 17.61 -3.16
C SER A 122 -0.88 18.84 -4.05
N GLY A 123 -0.82 20.03 -3.45
CA GLY A 123 -0.81 21.29 -4.17
C GLY A 123 -2.02 21.52 -5.08
N GLY A 124 -3.23 21.15 -4.60
CA GLY A 124 -4.47 21.27 -5.36
C GLY A 124 -4.63 20.27 -6.51
N ARG A 125 -3.84 19.20 -6.53
CA ARG A 125 -3.88 18.15 -7.55
C ARG A 125 -4.05 16.78 -6.93
N VAL A 126 -4.71 15.90 -7.68
CA VAL A 126 -4.87 14.47 -7.36
C VAL A 126 -4.17 13.68 -8.45
N PHE A 127 -3.20 12.87 -8.06
CA PHE A 127 -2.50 11.95 -8.94
C PHE A 127 -3.01 10.55 -8.66
N THR A 128 -3.45 9.84 -9.70
CA THR A 128 -4.03 8.50 -9.58
C THR A 128 -3.37 7.55 -10.56
N LEU A 129 -3.20 6.30 -10.16
CA LEU A 129 -2.71 5.23 -11.01
C LEU A 129 -3.76 4.12 -11.08
N GLY A 130 -4.32 3.94 -12.26
CA GLY A 130 -5.25 2.86 -12.59
C GLY A 130 -4.54 1.51 -12.72
N ALA A 131 -5.31 0.42 -12.61
CA ALA A 131 -4.76 -0.92 -12.63
C ALA A 131 -4.15 -1.33 -13.99
N MET A 132 -4.54 -0.66 -15.08
CA MET A 132 -4.00 -0.89 -16.42
C MET A 132 -2.86 0.08 -16.79
N GLY A 133 -2.41 0.93 -15.85
CA GLY A 133 -1.30 1.86 -16.05
C GLY A 133 -1.73 3.25 -16.54
N ASP A 134 -2.98 3.62 -16.32
CA ASP A 134 -3.50 4.96 -16.58
C ASP A 134 -3.11 5.88 -15.42
N LEU A 135 -2.13 6.75 -15.64
CA LEU A 135 -1.68 7.75 -14.67
C LEU A 135 -2.33 9.08 -15.00
N LEU A 136 -3.17 9.58 -14.08
CA LEU A 136 -3.93 10.81 -14.25
C LEU A 136 -3.49 11.88 -13.25
N CYS A 137 -3.53 13.13 -13.67
CA CYS A 137 -3.47 14.30 -12.80
C CYS A 137 -4.76 15.09 -12.97
N LEU A 138 -5.49 15.24 -11.88
CA LEU A 138 -6.77 15.93 -11.83
C LEU A 138 -6.67 17.16 -10.92
N ASP A 139 -7.45 18.19 -11.21
CA ASP A 139 -7.68 19.30 -10.29
C ASP A 139 -8.47 18.79 -9.06
N ALA A 140 -7.92 18.99 -7.87
CA ALA A 140 -8.49 18.44 -6.65
C ALA A 140 -9.86 19.04 -6.27
N LYS A 141 -10.16 20.24 -6.73
CA LYS A 141 -11.41 20.95 -6.44
C LYS A 141 -12.54 20.54 -7.37
N SER A 142 -12.25 20.37 -8.66
CA SER A 142 -13.24 20.21 -9.71
C SER A 142 -13.27 18.83 -10.36
N GLY A 143 -12.24 17.99 -10.18
CA GLY A 143 -12.08 16.73 -10.88
C GLY A 143 -11.70 16.85 -12.35
N LYS A 144 -11.42 18.08 -12.84
CA LYS A 144 -11.03 18.28 -14.23
C LYS A 144 -9.67 17.65 -14.52
N LEU A 145 -9.58 16.88 -15.61
CA LEU A 145 -8.33 16.32 -16.08
C LEU A 145 -7.36 17.45 -16.49
N ILE A 146 -6.12 17.39 -15.96
CA ILE A 146 -5.04 18.33 -16.29
C ILE A 146 -4.10 17.69 -17.30
N TRP A 147 -3.65 16.46 -17.01
CA TRP A 147 -2.86 15.63 -17.92
C TRP A 147 -3.01 14.16 -17.61
N GLU A 148 -2.69 13.30 -18.58
CA GLU A 148 -2.72 11.86 -18.46
C GLU A 148 -1.53 11.19 -19.14
N ARG A 149 -1.19 9.96 -18.71
CA ARG A 149 -0.20 9.09 -19.29
C ARG A 149 -0.76 7.66 -19.30
N HIS A 150 -0.36 6.89 -20.31
CA HIS A 150 -0.81 5.50 -20.47
C HIS A 150 0.42 4.61 -20.56
N PHE A 151 0.81 3.95 -19.47
CA PHE A 151 2.08 3.24 -19.37
C PHE A 151 2.26 2.19 -20.46
N MET A 152 1.22 1.38 -20.74
CA MET A 152 1.29 0.35 -21.76
C MET A 152 1.62 0.94 -23.15
N LYS A 153 0.99 2.05 -23.52
CA LYS A 153 1.20 2.74 -24.79
C LYS A 153 2.49 3.55 -24.83
N ASP A 154 2.72 4.36 -23.79
CA ASP A 154 3.82 5.33 -23.78
C ASP A 154 5.20 4.70 -23.70
N PHE A 155 5.27 3.49 -23.12
CA PHE A 155 6.52 2.72 -22.96
C PHE A 155 6.54 1.42 -23.78
N ALA A 156 5.59 1.25 -24.70
CA ALA A 156 5.47 0.09 -25.59
C ALA A 156 5.54 -1.26 -24.84
N LEU A 157 4.81 -1.36 -23.73
CA LEU A 157 4.75 -2.58 -22.93
C LEU A 157 3.76 -3.57 -23.57
N GLU A 158 4.14 -4.85 -23.59
CA GLU A 158 3.34 -5.90 -24.22
C GLU A 158 2.14 -6.32 -23.36
N GLU A 159 2.37 -6.44 -22.03
CA GLU A 159 1.36 -6.89 -21.07
C GLU A 159 1.41 -6.08 -19.77
N PRO A 160 0.26 -5.85 -19.12
CA PRO A 160 0.24 -5.26 -17.79
C PRO A 160 0.79 -6.26 -16.75
N PRO A 161 1.12 -5.80 -15.53
CA PRO A 161 1.44 -6.71 -14.43
C PRO A 161 0.29 -7.71 -14.22
N VAL A 162 0.60 -8.96 -13.87
CA VAL A 162 -0.39 -10.04 -13.71
C VAL A 162 -1.55 -9.63 -12.79
N TRP A 163 -1.25 -8.85 -11.75
CA TRP A 163 -2.25 -8.35 -10.80
C TRP A 163 -2.56 -6.86 -10.99
N GLY A 164 -2.20 -6.28 -12.14
CA GLY A 164 -2.37 -4.85 -12.43
C GLY A 164 -1.37 -3.96 -11.70
N TYR A 165 -1.29 -2.70 -12.09
CA TYR A 165 -0.43 -1.72 -11.44
C TYR A 165 -0.91 -1.42 -10.02
N ALA A 166 -0.06 -1.69 -9.01
CA ALA A 166 -0.36 -1.54 -7.59
C ALA A 166 0.66 -0.69 -6.83
N ALA A 167 1.84 -0.45 -7.39
CA ALA A 167 2.87 0.37 -6.75
C ALA A 167 2.39 1.82 -6.60
N HIS A 168 2.17 2.26 -5.36
CA HIS A 168 1.70 3.62 -5.07
C HIS A 168 2.72 4.66 -5.54
N PRO A 169 2.33 5.65 -6.37
CA PRO A 169 3.23 6.71 -6.83
C PRO A 169 3.88 7.47 -5.67
N LEU A 170 5.13 7.90 -5.86
CA LEU A 170 5.89 8.69 -4.90
C LEU A 170 6.05 10.11 -5.42
N LEU A 171 5.66 11.10 -4.63
CA LEU A 171 5.90 12.51 -4.93
C LEU A 171 7.16 13.00 -4.20
N ASP A 172 8.16 13.51 -4.96
CA ASP A 172 9.36 14.18 -4.45
C ASP A 172 9.52 15.55 -5.12
N GLY A 173 9.05 16.59 -4.45
CA GLY A 173 9.04 17.95 -4.99
C GLY A 173 8.18 18.06 -6.25
N ASP A 174 8.82 18.32 -7.39
CA ASP A 174 8.21 18.44 -8.70
C ASP A 174 8.19 17.14 -9.52
N ARG A 175 8.65 16.01 -8.94
CA ARG A 175 8.70 14.70 -9.57
C ARG A 175 7.67 13.74 -9.01
N LEU A 176 6.86 13.18 -9.88
CA LEU A 176 6.00 12.03 -9.58
C LEU A 176 6.68 10.77 -10.10
N ILE A 177 7.09 9.89 -9.18
CA ILE A 177 7.91 8.71 -9.46
C ILE A 177 7.01 7.48 -9.42
N CYS A 178 7.01 6.73 -10.52
CA CYS A 178 6.17 5.55 -10.69
C CYS A 178 7.01 4.34 -11.11
N THR A 179 6.59 3.15 -10.65
CA THR A 179 7.03 1.88 -11.20
C THR A 179 6.22 1.61 -12.47
N VAL A 180 6.88 1.53 -13.61
CA VAL A 180 6.23 1.42 -14.93
C VAL A 180 6.51 0.05 -15.55
N GLY A 181 7.77 -0.38 -15.59
CA GLY A 181 8.19 -1.63 -16.22
C GLY A 181 8.90 -1.41 -17.56
N GLY A 182 9.34 -2.51 -18.16
CA GLY A 182 10.00 -2.50 -19.47
C GLY A 182 11.51 -2.24 -19.42
N THR A 183 12.11 -2.10 -20.60
CA THR A 183 13.55 -1.88 -20.78
C THR A 183 13.89 -0.41 -20.61
N ASN A 184 14.80 -0.08 -19.70
CA ASN A 184 15.21 1.28 -19.37
C ASN A 184 14.07 2.20 -18.88
N SER A 185 12.92 1.65 -18.51
CA SER A 185 11.74 2.37 -18.05
C SER A 185 11.06 1.72 -16.83
N ALA A 186 11.79 0.83 -16.14
CA ALA A 186 11.24 0.19 -14.94
C ALA A 186 10.73 1.20 -13.91
N VAL A 187 11.44 2.33 -13.78
CA VAL A 187 11.06 3.45 -12.94
C VAL A 187 11.12 4.74 -13.76
N VAL A 188 10.07 5.54 -13.67
CA VAL A 188 9.95 6.79 -14.41
C VAL A 188 9.60 7.93 -13.46
N ALA A 189 10.30 9.05 -13.58
CA ALA A 189 9.90 10.31 -12.97
C ALA A 189 9.20 11.18 -14.00
N PHE A 190 7.99 11.59 -13.66
CA PHE A 190 7.20 12.55 -14.43
C PHE A 190 7.21 13.91 -13.76
N ASP A 191 7.24 14.98 -14.54
CA ASP A 191 6.98 16.33 -14.05
C ASP A 191 5.53 16.42 -13.56
N ARG A 192 5.34 16.72 -12.28
CA ARG A 192 4.01 16.72 -11.64
C ARG A 192 3.03 17.71 -12.28
N THR A 193 3.56 18.72 -12.98
CA THR A 193 2.76 19.80 -13.55
C THR A 193 2.26 19.46 -14.94
N SER A 194 3.10 18.84 -15.75
CA SER A 194 2.85 18.61 -17.17
C SER A 194 2.72 17.12 -17.56
N GLY A 195 3.08 16.20 -16.67
CA GLY A 195 3.13 14.76 -16.99
C GLY A 195 4.29 14.37 -17.92
N LYS A 196 5.19 15.30 -18.29
CA LYS A 196 6.34 15.00 -19.13
C LYS A 196 7.35 14.14 -18.38
N THR A 197 7.96 13.18 -19.07
CA THR A 197 9.05 12.36 -18.53
C THR A 197 10.28 13.24 -18.26
N ILE A 198 10.79 13.20 -17.02
CA ILE A 198 12.02 13.88 -16.59
C ILE A 198 13.19 12.93 -16.78
N TRP A 199 13.07 11.70 -16.28
CA TRP A 199 14.07 10.65 -16.45
C TRP A 199 13.42 9.26 -16.38
N THR A 200 14.12 8.27 -16.93
CA THR A 200 13.79 6.84 -16.83
C THR A 200 15.00 6.10 -16.28
N ALA A 201 14.77 4.97 -15.60
CA ALA A 201 15.84 4.17 -15.01
C ALA A 201 15.42 2.70 -14.89
N LEU A 202 16.45 1.84 -14.84
CA LEU A 202 16.36 0.40 -14.64
C LEU A 202 15.60 -0.34 -15.75
N THR A 203 15.75 -1.65 -15.73
CA THR A 203 15.02 -2.57 -16.60
C THR A 203 14.31 -3.58 -15.72
N MET A 204 13.04 -3.83 -16.00
CA MET A 204 12.21 -4.77 -15.26
C MET A 204 11.37 -5.55 -16.26
N ARG A 205 11.62 -6.86 -16.40
CA ARG A 205 10.85 -7.73 -17.30
C ARG A 205 9.48 -8.04 -16.74
N GLU A 206 9.43 -8.36 -15.45
CA GLU A 206 8.21 -8.52 -14.68
C GLU A 206 8.03 -7.28 -13.82
N ILE A 207 6.85 -6.65 -13.90
CA ILE A 207 6.57 -5.40 -13.19
C ILE A 207 6.29 -5.73 -11.73
N GLY A 208 7.09 -5.16 -10.80
CA GLY A 208 6.92 -5.29 -9.36
C GLY A 208 5.79 -4.42 -8.82
N TYR A 209 5.37 -4.70 -7.59
CA TYR A 209 4.21 -4.08 -6.94
C TYR A 209 4.59 -3.17 -5.78
N ALA A 210 5.83 -3.27 -5.29
CA ALA A 210 6.30 -2.45 -4.17
C ALA A 210 6.41 -0.97 -4.54
N PRO A 211 5.91 -0.06 -3.67
CA PRO A 211 6.05 1.37 -3.89
C PRO A 211 7.51 1.82 -3.81
N PRO A 212 7.93 2.82 -4.61
CA PRO A 212 9.18 3.53 -4.40
C PRO A 212 9.23 4.18 -3.01
N VAL A 213 10.39 4.11 -2.35
CA VAL A 213 10.60 4.72 -1.02
C VAL A 213 11.69 5.76 -1.09
N LEU A 214 11.42 6.99 -0.63
CA LEU A 214 12.42 8.04 -0.49
C LEU A 214 13.05 7.96 0.89
N ALA A 215 14.38 7.84 0.96
CA ALA A 215 15.12 7.72 2.20
C ALA A 215 16.47 8.45 2.14
N SER A 216 16.99 8.80 3.32
CA SER A 216 18.38 9.19 3.49
C SER A 216 19.15 7.96 3.95
N LEU A 217 20.02 7.42 3.10
CA LEU A 217 20.81 6.21 3.35
C LEU A 217 22.28 6.53 3.11
N ALA A 218 23.14 6.12 4.03
CA ALA A 218 24.58 6.39 4.00
C ALA A 218 24.90 7.87 3.71
N GLY A 219 24.14 8.79 4.34
CA GLY A 219 24.27 10.23 4.19
C GLY A 219 23.77 10.82 2.88
N GLN A 220 23.11 10.02 2.02
CA GLN A 220 22.63 10.47 0.72
C GLN A 220 21.13 10.21 0.54
N LYS A 221 20.38 11.23 0.05
CA LYS A 221 18.98 11.08 -0.34
C LYS A 221 18.87 10.17 -1.56
N GLN A 222 18.09 9.09 -1.47
CA GLN A 222 17.93 8.06 -2.47
C GLN A 222 16.47 7.63 -2.61
N ILE A 223 16.11 7.09 -3.77
CA ILE A 223 14.88 6.35 -3.97
C ILE A 223 15.23 4.87 -3.96
N VAL A 224 14.67 4.14 -3.02
CA VAL A 224 14.79 2.67 -2.97
C VAL A 224 13.69 2.08 -3.84
N ILE A 225 14.09 1.20 -4.75
CA ILE A 225 13.22 0.43 -5.64
C ILE A 225 13.40 -1.05 -5.32
N TRP A 226 12.31 -1.74 -5.09
CA TRP A 226 12.30 -3.19 -4.93
C TRP A 226 11.60 -3.85 -6.12
N MET A 227 12.41 -4.48 -6.94
CA MET A 227 12.00 -5.21 -8.14
C MET A 227 11.85 -6.71 -7.84
N PRO A 228 11.20 -7.48 -8.68
CA PRO A 228 11.14 -8.94 -8.56
C PRO A 228 12.49 -9.64 -8.46
N ASP A 229 13.52 -9.09 -9.07
CA ASP A 229 14.86 -9.71 -9.17
C ASP A 229 16.00 -8.86 -8.59
N ALA A 230 15.71 -7.65 -8.08
CA ALA A 230 16.72 -6.77 -7.48
C ALA A 230 16.13 -5.71 -6.55
N LEU A 231 16.98 -5.21 -5.65
CA LEU A 231 16.79 -3.90 -5.01
C LEU A 231 17.78 -2.91 -5.61
N ALA A 232 17.37 -1.66 -5.73
CA ALA A 232 18.25 -0.60 -6.25
C ALA A 232 18.04 0.72 -5.52
N GLY A 233 19.12 1.49 -5.37
CA GLY A 233 19.10 2.88 -4.95
C GLY A 233 19.29 3.82 -6.12
N LEU A 234 18.41 4.82 -6.26
CA LEU A 234 18.47 5.80 -7.35
C LEU A 234 18.67 7.22 -6.81
N LYS A 235 19.41 8.03 -7.55
CA LYS A 235 19.50 9.47 -7.29
C LYS A 235 18.19 10.15 -7.69
N PRO A 236 17.45 10.81 -6.77
CA PRO A 236 16.09 11.29 -7.05
C PRO A 236 15.99 12.29 -8.21
N LYS A 237 17.01 13.16 -8.40
CA LYS A 237 17.00 14.21 -9.44
C LYS A 237 17.22 13.67 -10.85
N THR A 238 17.89 12.52 -11.02
CA THR A 238 18.39 12.08 -12.33
C THR A 238 18.07 10.63 -12.69
N GLY A 239 17.54 9.84 -11.76
CA GLY A 239 17.34 8.39 -11.94
C GLY A 239 18.65 7.59 -11.99
N ARG A 240 19.84 8.23 -11.81
CA ARG A 240 21.11 7.51 -11.84
C ARG A 240 21.14 6.45 -10.75
N VAL A 241 21.45 5.21 -11.16
CA VAL A 241 21.64 4.08 -10.25
C VAL A 241 22.87 4.34 -9.37
N LEU A 242 22.70 4.23 -8.06
CA LEU A 242 23.76 4.35 -7.06
C LEU A 242 24.31 2.99 -6.68
N TRP A 243 23.43 2.02 -6.52
CA TRP A 243 23.74 0.62 -6.22
C TRP A 243 22.59 -0.27 -6.69
N THR A 244 22.90 -1.55 -6.87
CA THR A 244 21.93 -2.62 -7.13
C THR A 244 22.36 -3.85 -6.36
N GLU A 245 21.41 -4.51 -5.68
CA GLU A 245 21.61 -5.76 -4.98
C GLU A 245 20.62 -6.79 -5.51
N LYS A 246 21.08 -8.02 -5.70
CA LYS A 246 20.27 -9.12 -6.23
C LYS A 246 19.14 -9.47 -5.25
N TYR A 247 17.95 -9.76 -5.79
CA TYR A 247 16.82 -10.31 -5.03
C TYR A 247 16.21 -11.50 -5.79
N PRO A 248 15.78 -12.59 -5.12
CA PRO A 248 16.15 -12.90 -3.74
C PRO A 248 17.66 -13.05 -3.59
N ALA A 249 18.19 -12.85 -2.38
CA ALA A 249 19.63 -12.97 -2.14
C ALA A 249 20.14 -14.37 -2.50
N THR A 250 19.31 -15.38 -2.26
CA THR A 250 19.56 -16.78 -2.66
C THR A 250 18.41 -17.30 -3.53
N GLY A 251 18.71 -18.26 -4.43
CA GLY A 251 17.71 -18.84 -5.31
C GLY A 251 17.37 -18.00 -6.54
N LYS A 252 16.13 -18.16 -7.04
CA LYS A 252 15.59 -17.47 -8.23
C LYS A 252 14.22 -16.85 -7.87
N PRO A 253 13.89 -15.68 -8.46
CA PRO A 253 12.55 -15.09 -8.26
C PRO A 253 11.46 -16.03 -8.79
N GLN A 254 10.33 -16.03 -8.13
CA GLN A 254 9.10 -16.68 -8.61
C GLN A 254 8.47 -15.82 -9.71
N ARG A 255 7.49 -16.39 -10.43
CA ARG A 255 6.74 -15.66 -11.46
C ARG A 255 5.25 -15.99 -11.39
N PRO A 256 4.41 -15.02 -11.04
CA PRO A 256 4.74 -13.64 -10.61
C PRO A 256 5.38 -13.61 -9.22
N GLU A 257 6.29 -12.67 -9.00
CA GLU A 257 6.91 -12.45 -7.69
C GLU A 257 6.01 -11.57 -6.80
N VAL A 258 5.96 -11.87 -5.50
CA VAL A 258 5.13 -11.16 -4.53
C VAL A 258 5.94 -10.07 -3.83
N THR A 259 6.53 -9.15 -4.58
CA THR A 259 7.20 -7.95 -4.06
C THR A 259 6.19 -6.81 -3.93
N ILE A 260 5.37 -6.83 -2.88
CA ILE A 260 4.24 -5.91 -2.69
C ILE A 260 4.47 -4.97 -1.51
N ALA A 261 4.91 -5.50 -0.37
CA ALA A 261 5.11 -4.72 0.85
C ALA A 261 6.08 -3.56 0.62
N THR A 262 5.80 -2.42 1.24
CA THR A 262 6.69 -1.26 1.15
C THR A 262 8.00 -1.55 1.89
N PRO A 263 9.19 -1.38 1.27
CA PRO A 263 10.46 -1.48 1.97
C PRO A 263 10.51 -0.60 3.21
N ARG A 264 10.98 -1.14 4.35
CA ARG A 264 11.11 -0.39 5.59
C ARG A 264 12.55 0.06 5.78
N ILE A 265 12.69 1.29 6.25
CA ILE A 265 13.99 1.93 6.42
C ILE A 265 14.21 2.26 7.90
N ALA A 266 15.41 1.93 8.42
CA ALA A 266 15.86 2.37 9.72
C ALA A 266 17.37 2.67 9.66
N GLY A 267 17.76 3.95 9.84
CA GLY A 267 19.12 4.37 9.59
C GLY A 267 19.55 4.06 8.14
N ASP A 268 20.64 3.32 8.01
CA ASP A 268 21.16 2.90 6.70
C ASP A 268 20.70 1.48 6.29
N GLU A 269 19.72 0.93 6.99
CA GLU A 269 19.21 -0.41 6.75
C GLU A 269 17.88 -0.40 6.02
N ILE A 270 17.71 -1.40 5.14
CA ILE A 270 16.51 -1.64 4.33
C ILE A 270 16.01 -3.04 4.64
N PHE A 271 14.79 -3.14 5.13
CA PHE A 271 14.09 -4.39 5.34
C PHE A 271 13.04 -4.60 4.26
N VAL A 272 13.01 -5.79 3.68
CA VAL A 272 11.97 -6.26 2.76
C VAL A 272 11.51 -7.65 3.17
N SER A 273 10.27 -7.98 2.83
CA SER A 273 9.69 -9.29 3.09
C SER A 273 8.68 -9.63 2.01
N SER A 274 8.82 -10.80 1.37
CA SER A 274 7.87 -11.30 0.39
C SER A 274 7.32 -12.68 0.76
N PHE A 275 6.21 -13.05 0.14
CA PHE A 275 5.55 -14.33 0.39
C PHE A 275 6.45 -15.54 0.10
N TYR A 276 7.17 -15.53 -1.02
CA TYR A 276 7.96 -16.69 -1.44
C TYR A 276 9.35 -16.75 -0.79
N HIS A 277 9.96 -15.60 -0.52
CA HIS A 277 11.38 -15.54 -0.12
C HIS A 277 11.60 -15.04 1.30
N GLY A 278 10.51 -14.74 2.04
CA GLY A 278 10.63 -14.31 3.43
C GLY A 278 11.29 -12.96 3.59
N ALA A 279 12.04 -12.80 4.66
CA ALA A 279 12.58 -11.53 5.11
C ALA A 279 14.07 -11.39 4.81
N LEU A 280 14.44 -10.19 4.34
CA LEU A 280 15.82 -9.80 4.01
C LEU A 280 16.14 -8.44 4.62
N LEU A 281 17.29 -8.31 5.27
CA LEU A 281 17.84 -7.05 5.72
C LEU A 281 19.11 -6.73 4.94
N LEU A 282 19.15 -5.53 4.35
CA LEU A 282 20.30 -4.97 3.69
C LEU A 282 20.83 -3.77 4.46
N ARG A 283 22.13 -3.49 4.34
CA ARG A 283 22.74 -2.23 4.77
C ARG A 283 23.38 -1.53 3.58
N VAL A 284 23.06 -0.24 3.45
CA VAL A 284 23.63 0.62 2.40
C VAL A 284 24.92 1.24 2.89
N THR A 285 25.92 1.31 2.02
CA THR A 285 27.21 1.95 2.25
C THR A 285 27.47 3.03 1.20
N ASN A 286 28.33 3.98 1.51
CA ASN A 286 28.66 5.07 0.60
C ASN A 286 30.12 5.02 0.11
N SER A 287 30.99 4.30 0.79
CA SER A 287 32.42 4.20 0.42
C SER A 287 32.93 2.77 0.59
N PRO A 288 32.94 1.98 -0.48
CA PRO A 288 32.35 2.24 -1.82
C PRO A 288 30.82 2.30 -1.77
N PRO A 289 30.14 3.00 -2.71
CA PRO A 289 28.69 2.96 -2.80
C PRO A 289 28.22 1.55 -3.07
N GLY A 290 27.26 1.07 -2.27
CA GLY A 290 26.74 -0.30 -2.40
C GLY A 290 25.65 -0.60 -1.38
N ALA A 291 25.14 -1.81 -1.45
CA ALA A 291 24.31 -2.42 -0.43
C ALA A 291 24.78 -3.86 -0.23
N GLY A 292 24.71 -4.35 1.01
CA GLY A 292 25.09 -5.71 1.32
C GLY A 292 24.09 -6.36 2.27
N VAL A 293 23.95 -7.68 2.16
CA VAL A 293 23.08 -8.48 3.02
C VAL A 293 23.62 -8.47 4.44
N VAL A 294 22.80 -8.06 5.39
CA VAL A 294 23.08 -8.20 6.83
C VAL A 294 22.64 -9.57 7.31
N TRP A 295 21.42 -9.95 6.95
CA TRP A 295 20.89 -11.29 7.15
C TRP A 295 19.76 -11.58 6.12
N ASP A 296 19.56 -12.86 5.83
CA ASP A 296 18.56 -13.41 4.93
C ASP A 296 17.84 -14.55 5.66
N ARG A 297 16.55 -14.38 5.89
CA ARG A 297 15.66 -15.36 6.53
C ARG A 297 14.64 -15.86 5.50
N HIS A 298 15.15 -16.34 4.37
CA HIS A 298 14.30 -16.95 3.37
C HIS A 298 13.99 -18.40 3.75
N SER A 299 12.83 -18.88 3.33
CA SER A 299 12.47 -20.28 3.39
C SER A 299 12.61 -20.94 2.02
N SER A 300 13.24 -22.10 1.96
CA SER A 300 13.47 -22.82 0.73
C SER A 300 12.30 -23.71 0.32
N SER A 301 11.32 -23.93 1.18
CA SER A 301 10.18 -24.82 0.93
C SER A 301 8.83 -24.19 1.31
N LYS A 302 7.78 -24.56 0.56
CA LYS A 302 6.40 -24.10 0.83
C LYS A 302 5.86 -24.57 2.20
N SER A 303 6.46 -25.59 2.80
CA SER A 303 6.12 -26.10 4.13
C SER A 303 6.79 -25.32 5.25
N GLU A 304 7.76 -24.45 4.93
CA GLU A 304 8.60 -23.73 5.88
C GLU A 304 8.30 -22.21 5.92
N LEU A 305 7.07 -21.79 5.65
CA LEU A 305 6.61 -20.45 6.08
C LEU A 305 6.80 -20.24 7.60
N ASN A 306 7.51 -21.17 8.23
CA ASN A 306 7.60 -21.32 9.67
C ASN A 306 8.66 -20.44 10.32
N ASP A 307 9.72 -20.05 9.59
CA ASP A 307 10.79 -19.24 10.13
C ASP A 307 10.90 -17.90 9.43
N GLY A 308 10.86 -16.81 10.15
CA GLY A 308 10.91 -15.47 9.60
C GLY A 308 9.53 -14.87 9.30
N LEU A 309 9.51 -13.89 8.40
CA LEU A 309 8.31 -13.15 8.02
C LEU A 309 8.11 -13.24 6.51
N HIS A 310 6.97 -13.76 6.09
CA HIS A 310 6.59 -13.95 4.70
C HIS A 310 5.35 -13.11 4.37
N THR A 311 5.52 -11.80 4.18
CA THR A 311 4.37 -10.91 3.96
C THR A 311 3.81 -11.04 2.54
N VAL A 312 2.49 -10.91 2.41
CA VAL A 312 1.82 -10.77 1.11
C VAL A 312 1.66 -9.29 0.78
N MET A 313 0.78 -8.59 1.50
CA MET A 313 0.47 -7.17 1.28
C MET A 313 0.75 -6.28 2.48
N CYS A 314 0.89 -6.88 3.67
CA CYS A 314 1.17 -6.14 4.88
C CYS A 314 2.54 -5.45 4.80
N THR A 315 2.57 -4.14 4.95
CA THR A 315 3.83 -3.43 5.18
C THR A 315 4.19 -3.54 6.66
N PRO A 316 5.34 -4.16 7.01
CA PRO A 316 5.73 -4.35 8.40
C PRO A 316 6.00 -3.04 9.15
N VAL A 317 5.81 -3.07 10.46
CA VAL A 317 6.17 -2.01 11.38
C VAL A 317 7.57 -2.30 11.92
N TRP A 318 8.49 -1.33 11.81
CA TRP A 318 9.81 -1.41 12.43
C TRP A 318 9.85 -0.45 13.61
N LYS A 319 9.98 -0.99 14.83
CA LYS A 319 9.90 -0.19 16.07
C LYS A 319 10.85 -0.75 17.14
N ASN A 320 11.69 0.12 17.71
CA ASN A 320 12.55 -0.19 18.86
C ASN A 320 13.40 -1.46 18.69
N GLY A 321 13.99 -1.67 17.50
CA GLY A 321 14.84 -2.81 17.19
C GLY A 321 14.08 -4.11 16.88
N TYR A 322 12.76 -4.04 16.70
CA TYR A 322 11.93 -5.18 16.34
C TYR A 322 11.08 -4.89 15.10
N ILE A 323 10.77 -5.92 14.34
CA ILE A 323 9.96 -5.86 13.12
C ILE A 323 8.70 -6.69 13.34
N TYR A 324 7.55 -6.08 13.11
CA TYR A 324 6.23 -6.70 13.28
C TYR A 324 5.50 -6.72 11.94
N GLY A 325 4.95 -7.86 11.54
CA GLY A 325 4.23 -7.97 10.28
C GLY A 325 3.31 -9.18 10.23
N ILE A 326 2.42 -9.19 9.24
CA ILE A 326 1.51 -10.31 9.01
C ILE A 326 2.16 -11.25 8.00
N CYS A 327 2.32 -12.51 8.39
CA CYS A 327 2.81 -13.58 7.53
C CYS A 327 1.73 -14.05 6.55
N GLY A 328 2.11 -14.79 5.53
CA GLY A 328 1.22 -15.27 4.47
C GLY A 328 0.13 -16.23 4.90
N GLY A 329 0.22 -16.83 6.07
CA GLY A 329 -0.84 -17.62 6.72
C GLY A 329 -1.78 -16.77 7.57
N GLY A 330 -1.47 -15.48 7.79
CA GLY A 330 -2.24 -14.56 8.63
C GLY A 330 -1.65 -14.31 10.00
N GLU A 331 -0.58 -15.00 10.39
CA GLU A 331 0.06 -14.84 11.70
C GLU A 331 0.72 -13.48 11.81
N LEU A 332 0.46 -12.77 12.89
CA LEU A 332 1.23 -11.60 13.31
C LEU A 332 2.53 -12.08 13.97
N ARG A 333 3.66 -11.70 13.41
CA ARG A 333 4.99 -12.11 13.90
C ARG A 333 5.82 -10.92 14.35
N CYS A 334 6.70 -11.17 15.32
CA CYS A 334 7.75 -10.26 15.76
C CYS A 334 9.09 -10.89 15.45
N LEU A 335 9.96 -10.14 14.76
CA LEU A 335 11.37 -10.49 14.57
C LEU A 335 12.27 -9.53 15.33
N ASP A 336 13.38 -10.03 15.85
CA ASP A 336 14.52 -9.19 16.23
C ASP A 336 15.13 -8.59 14.97
N ALA A 337 15.25 -7.27 14.89
CA ALA A 337 15.74 -6.61 13.68
C ALA A 337 17.25 -6.85 13.45
N LYS A 338 18.03 -7.17 14.49
CA LYS A 338 19.47 -7.34 14.38
C LYS A 338 19.86 -8.68 13.75
N GLN A 339 19.10 -9.75 14.03
CA GLN A 339 19.40 -11.10 13.57
C GLN A 339 18.30 -11.72 12.69
N GLY A 340 17.09 -11.14 12.67
CA GLY A 340 15.94 -11.66 11.95
C GLY A 340 15.25 -12.83 12.64
N ASP A 341 15.61 -13.14 13.90
CA ASP A 341 15.04 -14.27 14.62
C ASP A 341 13.63 -13.96 15.11
N ARG A 342 12.71 -14.90 14.90
CA ARG A 342 11.33 -14.79 15.38
C ARG A 342 11.29 -14.85 16.90
N GLN A 343 10.70 -13.82 17.52
CA GLN A 343 10.51 -13.73 18.97
C GLN A 343 9.20 -14.39 19.41
N TRP A 344 8.15 -14.17 18.63
CA TRP A 344 6.82 -14.75 18.85
C TRP A 344 5.95 -14.65 17.59
N GLU A 345 4.82 -15.36 17.62
CA GLU A 345 3.73 -15.26 16.64
C GLU A 345 2.36 -15.34 17.33
N SER A 346 1.31 -14.82 16.65
CA SER A 346 -0.06 -14.77 17.17
C SER A 346 -1.08 -14.69 16.02
N ASP A 347 -2.17 -15.44 16.12
CA ASP A 347 -3.28 -15.42 15.15
C ASP A 347 -4.30 -14.32 15.43
N ALA A 348 -4.11 -13.54 16.49
CA ALA A 348 -5.09 -12.54 16.95
C ALA A 348 -5.39 -11.46 15.88
N ALA A 349 -4.43 -11.13 15.00
CA ALA A 349 -4.59 -10.10 13.99
C ALA A 349 -5.59 -10.45 12.87
N VAL A 350 -5.83 -11.74 12.61
CA VAL A 350 -6.73 -12.23 11.55
C VAL A 350 -7.94 -13.00 12.11
N GLY A 351 -8.30 -12.75 13.36
CA GLY A 351 -9.47 -13.34 13.99
C GLY A 351 -9.28 -14.78 14.46
N GLY A 352 -8.03 -15.22 14.70
CA GLY A 352 -7.71 -16.53 15.24
C GLY A 352 -7.90 -17.69 14.24
N LYS A 353 -7.91 -17.41 12.95
CA LYS A 353 -7.99 -18.42 11.89
C LYS A 353 -6.84 -18.25 10.92
N GLU A 354 -6.01 -19.27 10.81
CA GLU A 354 -5.05 -19.36 9.72
C GLU A 354 -5.77 -19.35 8.37
N GLY A 355 -5.23 -18.65 7.41
CA GLY A 355 -5.78 -18.62 6.07
C GLY A 355 -4.76 -18.17 5.04
N LEU A 356 -4.58 -18.94 3.98
CA LEU A 356 -3.66 -18.60 2.89
C LEU A 356 -3.96 -17.21 2.34
N PHE A 357 -2.92 -16.39 2.26
CA PHE A 357 -2.96 -14.96 1.92
C PHE A 357 -3.72 -14.10 2.95
N GLY A 358 -3.72 -14.52 4.23
CA GLY A 358 -4.16 -13.70 5.35
C GLY A 358 -3.38 -12.39 5.39
N THR A 359 -4.06 -11.27 5.63
CA THR A 359 -3.40 -9.97 5.70
C THR A 359 -4.12 -9.01 6.63
N ALA A 360 -3.36 -8.05 7.13
CA ALA A 360 -3.89 -6.88 7.81
C ALA A 360 -2.98 -5.68 7.58
N PHE A 361 -3.54 -4.48 7.70
CA PHE A 361 -2.80 -3.22 7.58
C PHE A 361 -2.53 -2.67 8.97
N LEU A 362 -1.26 -2.37 9.25
CA LEU A 362 -0.77 -1.93 10.54
C LEU A 362 -0.52 -0.42 10.51
N VAL A 363 -1.18 0.33 11.40
CA VAL A 363 -0.98 1.78 11.54
C VAL A 363 -0.63 2.09 12.98
N GLN A 364 0.58 2.62 13.20
CA GLN A 364 1.06 2.99 14.52
C GLN A 364 0.41 4.30 15.00
N GLN A 365 0.09 4.35 16.28
CA GLN A 365 -0.40 5.57 16.93
C GLN A 365 0.18 5.62 18.34
N GLN A 366 1.23 6.44 18.54
CA GLN A 366 1.99 6.48 19.79
C GLN A 366 2.58 5.11 20.16
N ASP A 367 2.20 4.55 21.32
CA ASP A 367 2.61 3.22 21.78
C ASP A 367 1.70 2.08 21.28
N ARG A 368 0.58 2.42 20.64
CA ARG A 368 -0.46 1.50 20.13
C ARG A 368 -0.33 1.24 18.65
N VAL A 369 -1.07 0.24 18.20
CA VAL A 369 -1.27 -0.09 16.78
C VAL A 369 -2.75 -0.28 16.49
N PHE A 370 -3.23 0.31 15.41
CA PHE A 370 -4.49 -0.03 14.79
C PHE A 370 -4.23 -1.08 13.71
N ILE A 371 -4.90 -2.21 13.79
CA ILE A 371 -4.81 -3.31 12.83
C ILE A 371 -6.15 -3.41 12.12
N TRP A 372 -6.16 -3.17 10.82
CA TRP A 372 -7.31 -3.38 9.96
C TRP A 372 -7.13 -4.68 9.19
N ASN A 373 -7.88 -5.72 9.55
CA ASN A 373 -7.70 -7.03 8.98
C ASN A 373 -8.61 -7.31 7.78
N ASP A 374 -8.32 -8.37 7.07
CA ASP A 374 -9.06 -8.80 5.88
C ASP A 374 -10.44 -9.41 6.19
N GLN A 375 -10.81 -9.51 7.46
CA GLN A 375 -12.16 -9.86 7.88
C GLN A 375 -13.05 -8.63 8.08
N GLY A 376 -12.53 -7.41 7.89
CA GLY A 376 -13.27 -6.16 8.14
C GLY A 376 -13.41 -5.80 9.61
N GLU A 377 -12.43 -6.22 10.41
CA GLU A 377 -12.33 -5.87 11.83
C GLU A 377 -11.24 -4.82 12.06
N LEU A 378 -11.52 -3.87 12.93
CA LEU A 378 -10.53 -2.95 13.46
C LEU A 378 -10.12 -3.42 14.85
N ILE A 379 -8.84 -3.71 15.02
CA ILE A 379 -8.24 -4.13 16.28
C ILE A 379 -7.32 -3.02 16.78
N LEU A 380 -7.46 -2.63 18.04
CA LEU A 380 -6.56 -1.74 18.75
C LEU A 380 -5.73 -2.57 19.71
N GLY A 381 -4.41 -2.46 19.66
CA GLY A 381 -3.51 -3.23 20.49
C GLY A 381 -2.16 -2.58 20.71
N ARG A 382 -1.25 -3.32 21.34
CA ARG A 382 0.18 -2.97 21.52
C ARG A 382 1.06 -4.06 20.95
N LEU A 383 2.11 -3.63 20.26
CA LEU A 383 3.18 -4.50 19.78
C LEU A 383 4.36 -4.38 20.74
N THR A 384 4.76 -5.49 21.34
CA THR A 384 5.91 -5.57 22.25
C THR A 384 6.82 -6.74 21.85
N PRO A 385 8.10 -6.73 22.25
CA PRO A 385 8.99 -7.88 22.03
C PRO A 385 8.55 -9.18 22.71
N LYS A 386 7.62 -9.09 23.69
CA LYS A 386 7.13 -10.23 24.47
C LYS A 386 5.79 -10.79 23.96
N GLY A 387 5.11 -10.08 23.04
CA GLY A 387 3.81 -10.50 22.55
C GLY A 387 2.96 -9.34 22.04
N PHE A 388 1.83 -9.70 21.44
CA PHE A 388 0.77 -8.79 21.06
C PHE A 388 -0.28 -8.72 22.18
N GLU A 389 -0.63 -7.51 22.58
CA GLU A 389 -1.69 -7.23 23.55
C GLU A 389 -2.90 -6.64 22.80
N GLU A 390 -3.98 -7.41 22.63
CA GLU A 390 -5.25 -6.87 22.13
C GLU A 390 -5.93 -6.04 23.23
N ILE A 391 -6.22 -4.78 22.93
CA ILE A 391 -6.93 -3.86 23.86
C ILE A 391 -8.44 -3.91 23.60
N SER A 392 -8.82 -3.84 22.33
CA SER A 392 -10.21 -3.92 21.88
C SER A 392 -10.33 -4.20 20.39
N LYS A 393 -11.45 -4.80 19.99
CA LYS A 393 -11.75 -5.16 18.61
C LYS A 393 -13.20 -4.84 18.26
N ALA A 394 -13.46 -4.49 16.99
CA ALA A 394 -14.78 -4.26 16.45
C ALA A 394 -14.89 -4.69 14.98
N LYS A 395 -15.93 -5.44 14.64
CA LYS A 395 -16.33 -5.72 13.27
C LYS A 395 -17.03 -4.48 12.70
N LEU A 396 -16.51 -3.93 11.60
CA LEU A 396 -16.98 -2.68 11.00
C LEU A 396 -17.54 -2.85 9.58
N LEU A 397 -16.99 -3.78 8.81
CA LEU A 397 -17.40 -4.09 7.44
C LEU A 397 -17.56 -5.59 7.25
N GLU A 398 -18.52 -5.98 6.43
CA GLU A 398 -18.63 -7.35 5.97
C GLU A 398 -17.59 -7.62 4.85
N THR A 399 -17.16 -8.85 4.72
CA THR A 399 -16.35 -9.29 3.60
C THR A 399 -17.15 -9.25 2.29
N SER A 400 -16.51 -8.92 1.18
CA SER A 400 -17.23 -8.70 -0.08
C SER A 400 -16.58 -9.30 -1.31
N GLU A 401 -15.31 -9.64 -1.23
CA GLU A 401 -14.57 -10.30 -2.30
C GLU A 401 -14.20 -11.72 -1.85
N ASN A 402 -14.22 -12.67 -2.78
CA ASN A 402 -13.85 -14.06 -2.51
C ASN A 402 -12.52 -14.40 -3.17
N THR A 403 -11.61 -14.96 -2.41
CA THR A 403 -10.31 -15.45 -2.87
C THR A 403 -10.11 -16.89 -2.43
N ARG A 404 -10.08 -17.81 -3.39
CA ARG A 404 -9.87 -19.24 -3.14
C ARG A 404 -10.78 -19.83 -2.04
N GLY A 405 -12.06 -19.42 -2.04
CA GLY A 405 -13.05 -19.88 -1.07
C GLY A 405 -13.04 -19.13 0.27
N ARG A 406 -12.21 -18.10 0.42
CA ARG A 406 -12.19 -17.22 1.59
C ARG A 406 -12.71 -15.83 1.23
N ASP A 407 -13.69 -15.35 1.99
CA ASP A 407 -14.23 -14.01 1.84
C ASP A 407 -13.34 -13.00 2.56
N ILE A 408 -13.06 -11.86 1.92
CA ILE A 408 -12.03 -10.93 2.35
C ILE A 408 -12.40 -9.45 2.14
N VAL A 409 -11.65 -8.58 2.84
CA VAL A 409 -11.53 -7.13 2.62
C VAL A 409 -10.05 -6.80 2.44
N TRP A 410 -9.61 -6.52 1.21
CA TRP A 410 -8.20 -6.20 0.92
C TRP A 410 -7.94 -4.69 0.68
N CYS A 411 -8.85 -3.85 1.12
CA CYS A 411 -8.71 -2.40 1.01
C CYS A 411 -8.05 -1.84 2.26
N HIS A 412 -6.95 -1.10 2.11
CA HIS A 412 -6.29 -0.47 3.24
C HIS A 412 -7.02 0.81 3.68
N PRO A 413 -6.99 1.15 4.98
CA PRO A 413 -7.67 2.30 5.54
C PRO A 413 -6.85 3.59 5.41
N ALA A 414 -7.52 4.74 5.57
CA ALA A 414 -6.90 6.03 5.86
C ALA A 414 -7.30 6.51 7.26
N PHE A 415 -6.40 7.27 7.92
CA PHE A 415 -6.60 7.81 9.26
C PHE A 415 -6.40 9.32 9.24
N ALA A 416 -7.47 10.07 9.36
CA ALA A 416 -7.45 11.53 9.34
C ALA A 416 -8.61 12.10 10.16
N ASN A 417 -8.46 13.30 10.70
CA ASN A 417 -9.51 13.99 11.45
C ASN A 417 -10.07 13.17 12.62
N ARG A 418 -9.22 12.41 13.30
CA ARG A 418 -9.57 11.45 14.37
C ARG A 418 -10.59 10.40 13.91
N CYS A 419 -10.61 10.11 12.63
CA CYS A 419 -11.46 9.09 12.01
C CYS A 419 -10.63 8.08 11.23
N MET A 420 -11.21 6.88 11.06
CA MET A 420 -10.78 5.90 10.08
C MET A 420 -11.76 5.90 8.92
N PHE A 421 -11.23 5.85 7.71
CA PHE A 421 -11.99 5.68 6.46
C PHE A 421 -11.58 4.35 5.84
N ALA A 422 -12.54 3.45 5.64
CA ALA A 422 -12.29 2.12 5.06
C ALA A 422 -13.47 1.69 4.18
N HIS A 423 -13.19 0.85 3.19
CA HIS A 423 -14.23 0.30 2.33
C HIS A 423 -13.98 -1.19 2.03
N ASN A 424 -15.02 -1.87 1.56
CA ASN A 424 -14.99 -3.27 1.16
C ASN A 424 -15.36 -3.48 -0.32
N GLY A 425 -15.43 -2.41 -1.13
CA GLY A 425 -15.86 -2.48 -2.53
C GLY A 425 -17.38 -2.54 -2.73
N LYS A 426 -18.17 -2.38 -1.66
CA LYS A 426 -19.63 -2.19 -1.68
C LYS A 426 -20.01 -0.92 -0.93
N GLU A 427 -19.39 -0.70 0.21
CA GLU A 427 -19.61 0.48 1.05
C GLU A 427 -18.28 1.05 1.56
N LEU A 428 -18.25 2.35 1.74
CA LEU A 428 -17.22 3.14 2.40
C LEU A 428 -17.80 3.65 3.72
N ILE A 429 -17.03 3.55 4.80
CA ILE A 429 -17.41 4.02 6.13
C ILE A 429 -16.45 5.09 6.65
N CYS A 430 -16.99 6.01 7.45
CA CYS A 430 -16.24 6.88 8.33
C CYS A 430 -16.51 6.48 9.78
N VAL A 431 -15.46 6.18 10.51
CA VAL A 431 -15.54 5.70 11.90
C VAL A 431 -14.82 6.69 12.80
N SER A 432 -15.51 7.23 13.78
CA SER A 432 -14.91 8.12 14.78
C SER A 432 -14.02 7.35 15.75
N LEU A 433 -12.77 7.77 15.84
CA LEU A 433 -11.80 7.30 16.82
C LEU A 433 -11.39 8.41 17.80
N ALA A 434 -12.17 9.50 17.86
CA ALA A 434 -11.96 10.58 18.81
C ALA A 434 -12.20 10.10 20.25
N ALA A 435 -11.33 10.45 21.18
CA ALA A 435 -11.54 10.24 22.60
C ALA A 435 -12.75 11.06 23.10
N LYS A 436 -13.51 10.53 24.06
CA LYS A 436 -14.61 11.28 24.69
C LYS A 436 -14.08 12.58 25.30
N GLY A 437 -14.70 13.72 24.97
CA GLY A 437 -14.31 15.05 25.45
C GLY A 437 -13.22 15.74 24.60
N ALA A 438 -12.69 15.11 23.57
CA ALA A 438 -11.88 15.79 22.55
C ALA A 438 -12.80 16.59 21.62
N SER A 439 -13.23 17.78 22.08
CA SER A 439 -14.00 18.71 21.24
C SER A 439 -13.23 19.00 19.94
N GLY A 440 -13.93 18.91 18.82
CA GLY A 440 -13.41 19.31 17.53
C GLY A 440 -12.99 20.78 17.58
N GLY A 441 -11.72 21.07 17.30
CA GLY A 441 -11.25 22.40 16.97
C GLY A 441 -11.51 22.70 15.52
#